data_a922bf5c3a01cf4de2b4b0dad6af346e
#
_entry.id   a922bf5c3a01cf4de2b4b0dad6af346e
#
_cell.length_a   1.000
_cell.length_b   1.000
_cell.length_c   1.000
_cell.angle_alpha   90.00
_cell.angle_beta   90.00
_cell.angle_gamma   90.00
#
_symmetry.space_group_name_H-M   'P 1'
#
loop_
_entity.id
_entity.type
_entity.pdbx_description
1 polymer ?
#
loop_
_entity_poly.entity_id
_entity_poly.type
_entity_poly.pdbx_seq_one_letter_code
_entity_poly.pdbx_strand_id
1 'polypeptide(L)'
;MTVTPPTLEQFRLEFQANGLVHLVFDCPERTMNVFSNAAIHELGVFAAWLAGADVKGVVIRSGKDNAFCAGADLTELGVAYDMIMEAPLQDRFNVAFEHFFPLSKAIRALETAGKPVAAAIAGLALGGGCELALGAHYRVLVNDPKIGLGLPESLVGLLPGAGGTQRLPRLVGLKACLPILLEGARLSGQAALNAGLVHELAKPGEEVARAEAWLLSSVDVLQPWDRVDWVLPSTPEIDLILAPLRAKADALYPAPIAILDCVQCGLPQTFEGAIRSEMAIFAHLIQRPEARNMIQTLFLGKTDYDRLKRRDALPAFVPDVVAAVQAVAGDRGDPAVLGAISEAVLPWREKHTSDELRLADYAIVKETGYPSYLGGPFSFAVRGFD
;
A
#
# COMPACT_ATOMS: atom_id res chain seq x y z
N MET A 1 33.85 14.94 -8.31
CA MET A 1 34.22 13.79 -7.47
C MET A 1 33.13 12.73 -7.67
N THR A 2 33.46 11.56 -8.19
CA THR A 2 32.51 10.45 -8.31
C THR A 2 32.16 9.95 -6.92
N VAL A 3 30.88 10.03 -6.55
CA VAL A 3 30.39 9.52 -5.26
C VAL A 3 30.38 7.99 -5.33
N THR A 4 30.96 7.32 -4.33
CA THR A 4 31.02 5.86 -4.29
C THR A 4 29.60 5.27 -4.19
N PRO A 5 29.23 4.29 -5.02
CA PRO A 5 27.94 3.62 -4.94
C PRO A 5 27.71 2.97 -3.57
N PRO A 6 26.49 3.02 -3.01
CA PRO A 6 26.18 2.34 -1.77
C PRO A 6 26.18 0.81 -1.94
N THR A 7 26.52 0.10 -0.87
CA THR A 7 26.27 -1.33 -0.75
C THR A 7 24.86 -1.53 -0.23
N LEU A 8 24.04 -2.31 -0.93
CA LEU A 8 22.63 -2.55 -0.65
C LEU A 8 22.39 -4.07 -0.57
N GLU A 9 21.48 -4.50 0.28
CA GLU A 9 21.10 -5.91 0.48
C GLU A 9 19.70 -6.21 -0.09
N GLN A 10 18.77 -5.26 0.06
CA GLN A 10 17.39 -5.38 -0.43
C GLN A 10 17.27 -4.97 -1.91
N PHE A 11 18.23 -4.19 -2.38
CA PHE A 11 18.37 -3.77 -3.76
C PHE A 11 19.75 -4.15 -4.28
N ARG A 12 19.85 -4.30 -5.59
CA ARG A 12 21.11 -4.54 -6.29
C ARG A 12 21.32 -3.46 -7.35
N LEU A 13 22.54 -2.91 -7.43
CA LEU A 13 22.92 -1.96 -8.46
C LEU A 13 23.62 -2.66 -9.62
N GLU A 14 23.11 -2.48 -10.83
CA GLU A 14 23.70 -3.02 -12.04
C GLU A 14 24.02 -1.88 -13.00
N PHE A 15 25.31 -1.52 -13.10
CA PHE A 15 25.78 -0.47 -13.98
C PHE A 15 25.87 -0.97 -15.41
N GLN A 16 25.26 -0.22 -16.34
CA GLN A 16 25.20 -0.56 -17.75
C GLN A 16 26.26 0.20 -18.55
N ALA A 17 26.79 -0.43 -19.62
CA ALA A 17 27.80 0.19 -20.49
C ALA A 17 27.30 1.49 -21.16
N ASN A 18 25.98 1.66 -21.30
CA ASN A 18 25.36 2.87 -21.85
C ASN A 18 25.27 4.04 -20.86
N GLY A 19 25.75 3.87 -19.62
CA GLY A 19 25.76 4.88 -18.57
C GLY A 19 24.50 4.92 -17.70
N LEU A 20 23.57 3.99 -17.88
CA LEU A 20 22.41 3.81 -16.99
C LEU A 20 22.79 2.95 -15.77
N VAL A 21 21.99 3.03 -14.72
CA VAL A 21 22.03 2.09 -13.60
C VAL A 21 20.66 1.44 -13.41
N HIS A 22 20.65 0.12 -13.24
CA HIS A 22 19.43 -0.58 -12.81
C HIS A 22 19.42 -0.69 -11.29
N LEU A 23 18.37 -0.19 -10.68
CA LEU A 23 18.02 -0.44 -9.29
C LEU A 23 17.11 -1.67 -9.29
N VAL A 24 17.70 -2.82 -8.98
CA VAL A 24 16.98 -4.10 -8.97
C VAL A 24 16.47 -4.36 -7.57
N PHE A 25 15.16 -4.28 -7.37
CA PHE A 25 14.52 -4.63 -6.10
C PHE A 25 14.51 -6.16 -5.96
N ASP A 26 15.25 -6.70 -5.01
CA ASP A 26 15.46 -8.14 -4.87
C ASP A 26 15.65 -8.55 -3.41
N CYS A 27 14.58 -8.48 -2.61
CA CYS A 27 14.61 -8.86 -1.21
C CYS A 27 15.14 -10.29 -1.03
N PRO A 28 16.23 -10.51 -0.27
CA PRO A 28 16.77 -11.85 -0.05
C PRO A 28 15.75 -12.74 0.66
N GLU A 29 15.80 -14.05 0.36
CA GLU A 29 14.98 -15.09 0.98
C GLU A 29 13.45 -14.91 0.89
N ARG A 30 12.98 -13.95 0.09
CA ARG A 30 11.55 -13.70 -0.14
C ARG A 30 11.13 -14.03 -1.57
N THR A 31 9.92 -14.55 -1.72
CA THR A 31 9.33 -14.84 -3.04
C THR A 31 8.81 -13.59 -3.74
N MET A 32 8.57 -12.51 -3.00
CA MET A 32 8.12 -11.21 -3.50
C MET A 32 8.89 -10.09 -2.80
N ASN A 33 9.10 -8.99 -3.52
CA ASN A 33 9.62 -7.77 -2.91
C ASN A 33 8.56 -7.12 -2.03
N VAL A 34 8.99 -6.65 -0.87
CA VAL A 34 8.19 -5.86 0.08
C VAL A 34 9.03 -4.74 0.67
N PHE A 35 8.39 -3.65 1.06
CA PHE A 35 9.04 -2.59 1.81
C PHE A 35 9.11 -2.94 3.29
N SER A 36 10.24 -3.53 3.70
CA SER A 36 10.70 -3.58 5.08
C SER A 36 11.39 -2.27 5.47
N ASN A 37 11.64 -2.05 6.76
CA ASN A 37 12.41 -0.90 7.24
C ASN A 37 13.81 -0.85 6.57
N ALA A 38 14.43 -2.01 6.35
CA ALA A 38 15.71 -2.10 5.63
C ALA A 38 15.58 -1.65 4.18
N ALA A 39 14.57 -2.11 3.44
CA ALA A 39 14.34 -1.70 2.06
C ALA A 39 14.02 -0.21 1.94
N ILE A 40 13.24 0.35 2.88
CA ILE A 40 12.94 1.79 2.93
C ILE A 40 14.21 2.60 3.16
N HIS A 41 15.03 2.18 4.12
CA HIS A 41 16.32 2.83 4.40
C HIS A 41 17.24 2.81 3.18
N GLU A 42 17.41 1.64 2.55
CA GLU A 42 18.27 1.49 1.37
C GLU A 42 17.78 2.31 0.18
N LEU A 43 16.47 2.41 -0.06
CA LEU A 43 15.92 3.28 -1.09
C LEU A 43 16.29 4.75 -0.83
N GLY A 44 16.23 5.20 0.43
CA GLY A 44 16.65 6.54 0.83
C GLY A 44 18.15 6.79 0.61
N VAL A 45 18.99 5.82 0.97
CA VAL A 45 20.45 5.87 0.74
C VAL A 45 20.76 5.91 -0.76
N PHE A 46 20.06 5.10 -1.57
CA PHE A 46 20.20 5.13 -3.03
C PHE A 46 19.80 6.49 -3.61
N ALA A 47 18.66 7.03 -3.21
CA ALA A 47 18.19 8.32 -3.72
C ALA A 47 19.16 9.46 -3.39
N ALA A 48 19.73 9.47 -2.18
CA ALA A 48 20.74 10.43 -1.78
C ALA A 48 22.04 10.31 -2.61
N TRP A 49 22.50 9.08 -2.86
CA TRP A 49 23.63 8.83 -3.75
C TRP A 49 23.35 9.29 -5.19
N LEU A 50 22.17 9.00 -5.71
CA LEU A 50 21.77 9.28 -7.09
C LEU A 50 21.91 10.78 -7.43
N ALA A 51 21.59 11.67 -6.50
CA ALA A 51 21.67 13.11 -6.69
C ALA A 51 23.09 13.61 -7.10
N GLY A 52 24.14 12.89 -6.64
CA GLY A 52 25.54 13.21 -6.98
C GLY A 52 26.21 12.21 -7.94
N ALA A 53 25.49 11.17 -8.37
CA ALA A 53 26.04 10.10 -9.19
C ALA A 53 26.27 10.53 -10.64
N ASP A 54 27.35 10.02 -11.23
CA ASP A 54 27.64 10.19 -12.66
C ASP A 54 26.98 9.07 -13.47
N VAL A 55 25.65 9.12 -13.52
CA VAL A 55 24.80 8.22 -14.32
C VAL A 55 23.80 9.01 -15.13
N LYS A 56 23.41 8.48 -16.29
CA LYS A 56 22.45 9.14 -17.20
C LYS A 56 20.99 8.98 -16.76
N GLY A 57 20.70 7.95 -15.99
CA GLY A 57 19.34 7.65 -15.52
C GLY A 57 19.25 6.30 -14.83
N VAL A 58 18.06 5.99 -14.30
CA VAL A 58 17.78 4.81 -13.50
C VAL A 58 16.64 4.02 -14.09
N VAL A 59 16.82 2.70 -14.25
CA VAL A 59 15.73 1.75 -14.42
C VAL A 59 15.45 1.08 -13.09
N ILE A 60 14.23 1.23 -12.55
CA ILE A 60 13.76 0.43 -11.42
C ILE A 60 13.09 -0.83 -11.98
N ARG A 61 13.54 -2.00 -11.55
CA ARG A 61 12.97 -3.28 -11.95
C ARG A 61 12.99 -4.28 -10.80
N SER A 62 12.22 -5.34 -10.91
CA SER A 62 12.24 -6.44 -9.95
C SER A 62 13.31 -7.48 -10.30
N GLY A 63 13.91 -8.08 -9.28
CA GLY A 63 14.67 -9.33 -9.38
C GLY A 63 13.80 -10.59 -9.20
N LYS A 64 12.48 -10.42 -9.00
CA LYS A 64 11.52 -11.53 -8.79
C LYS A 64 10.63 -11.70 -10.01
N ASP A 65 10.27 -12.96 -10.32
CA ASP A 65 9.47 -13.29 -11.51
C ASP A 65 7.99 -12.87 -11.40
N ASN A 66 7.44 -12.80 -10.17
CA ASN A 66 6.00 -12.73 -9.95
C ASN A 66 5.49 -11.37 -9.44
N ALA A 67 6.36 -10.52 -8.96
CA ALA A 67 5.97 -9.24 -8.40
C ALA A 67 7.03 -8.17 -8.66
N PHE A 68 6.58 -6.97 -9.03
CA PHE A 68 7.42 -5.79 -8.98
C PHE A 68 7.69 -5.44 -7.50
N CYS A 69 6.62 -5.20 -6.74
CA CYS A 69 6.64 -5.12 -5.28
C CYS A 69 5.20 -5.25 -4.75
N ALA A 70 5.02 -6.03 -3.70
CA ALA A 70 3.71 -6.33 -3.11
C ALA A 70 3.24 -5.30 -2.06
N GLY A 71 4.02 -4.24 -1.80
CA GLY A 71 3.71 -3.21 -0.80
C GLY A 71 4.53 -3.34 0.48
N ALA A 72 3.97 -2.88 1.60
CA ALA A 72 4.63 -2.90 2.91
C ALA A 72 4.85 -4.33 3.44
N ASP A 73 5.90 -4.51 4.23
CA ASP A 73 6.05 -5.72 5.04
C ASP A 73 5.08 -5.69 6.22
N LEU A 74 4.11 -6.57 6.17
CA LEU A 74 3.00 -6.54 7.10
C LEU A 74 3.30 -7.15 8.47
N THR A 75 4.35 -7.94 8.55
CA THR A 75 4.89 -8.38 9.85
C THR A 75 5.46 -7.18 10.59
N GLU A 76 6.25 -6.36 9.90
CA GLU A 76 6.79 -5.12 10.48
C GLU A 76 5.70 -4.08 10.77
N LEU A 77 4.65 -4.02 9.96
CA LEU A 77 3.50 -3.14 10.20
C LEU A 77 2.79 -3.47 11.52
N GLY A 78 2.63 -4.77 11.83
CA GLY A 78 2.06 -5.20 13.11
C GLY A 78 2.92 -4.76 14.30
N VAL A 79 4.25 -4.94 14.20
CA VAL A 79 5.22 -4.50 15.23
C VAL A 79 5.19 -2.98 15.39
N ALA A 80 5.13 -2.23 14.29
CA ALA A 80 5.05 -0.78 14.31
C ALA A 80 3.77 -0.28 15.00
N TYR A 81 2.64 -0.95 14.78
CA TYR A 81 1.41 -0.62 15.49
C TYR A 81 1.57 -0.79 17.00
N ASP A 82 2.11 -1.94 17.44
CA ASP A 82 2.29 -2.19 18.88
C ASP A 82 3.25 -1.16 19.50
N MET A 83 4.35 -0.83 18.83
CA MET A 83 5.28 0.24 19.24
C MET A 83 4.56 1.60 19.40
N ILE A 84 3.68 1.97 18.47
CA ILE A 84 2.91 3.22 18.53
C ILE A 84 1.96 3.21 19.74
N MET A 85 1.27 2.10 19.97
CA MET A 85 0.29 1.99 21.05
C MET A 85 0.92 1.91 22.44
N GLU A 86 2.16 1.43 22.55
CA GLU A 86 2.97 1.45 23.78
C GLU A 86 3.51 2.84 24.13
N ALA A 87 3.64 3.72 23.13
CA ALA A 87 4.07 5.09 23.36
C ALA A 87 3.02 5.90 24.19
N PRO A 88 3.46 6.90 24.99
CA PRO A 88 2.55 7.81 25.65
C PRO A 88 1.56 8.44 24.68
N LEU A 89 0.30 8.61 25.09
CA LEU A 89 -0.78 9.06 24.18
C LEU A 89 -0.44 10.34 23.41
N GLN A 90 0.21 11.30 24.06
CA GLN A 90 0.63 12.57 23.45
C GLN A 90 1.73 12.40 22.39
N ASP A 91 2.47 11.30 22.41
CA ASP A 91 3.62 11.05 21.53
C ASP A 91 3.26 10.13 20.36
N ARG A 92 2.14 9.39 20.42
CA ARG A 92 1.75 8.38 19.44
C ARG A 92 1.68 8.93 18.01
N PHE A 93 1.16 10.13 17.85
CA PHE A 93 1.11 10.77 16.53
C PHE A 93 2.52 10.97 15.96
N ASN A 94 3.44 11.52 16.72
CA ASN A 94 4.80 11.77 16.27
C ASN A 94 5.53 10.45 15.99
N VAL A 95 5.37 9.46 16.86
CA VAL A 95 5.95 8.12 16.67
C VAL A 95 5.46 7.50 15.36
N ALA A 96 4.15 7.54 15.09
CA ALA A 96 3.57 7.03 13.85
C ALA A 96 4.07 7.82 12.62
N PHE A 97 4.05 9.15 12.69
CA PHE A 97 4.48 10.02 11.60
C PHE A 97 5.95 9.78 11.22
N GLU A 98 6.85 9.77 12.21
CA GLU A 98 8.28 9.59 11.95
C GLU A 98 8.62 8.16 11.50
N HIS A 99 7.86 7.16 11.94
CA HIS A 99 8.07 5.78 11.54
C HIS A 99 7.67 5.53 10.07
N PHE A 100 6.53 6.08 9.61
CA PHE A 100 5.99 5.76 8.28
C PHE A 100 6.38 6.75 7.19
N PHE A 101 6.75 7.97 7.51
CA PHE A 101 7.11 8.98 6.51
C PHE A 101 8.39 8.70 5.70
N PRO A 102 9.38 7.89 6.17
CA PRO A 102 10.61 7.59 5.45
C PRO A 102 10.40 7.06 4.02
N LEU A 103 9.42 6.19 3.78
CA LEU A 103 9.17 5.69 2.42
C LEU A 103 8.72 6.81 1.48
N SER A 104 7.78 7.65 1.92
CA SER A 104 7.32 8.80 1.14
C SER A 104 8.47 9.77 0.82
N LYS A 105 9.35 10.03 1.80
CA LYS A 105 10.55 10.85 1.63
C LYS A 105 11.55 10.23 0.64
N ALA A 106 11.78 8.91 0.74
CA ALA A 106 12.71 8.21 -0.14
C ALA A 106 12.24 8.21 -1.59
N ILE A 107 10.94 7.96 -1.85
CA ILE A 107 10.36 8.05 -3.19
C ILE A 107 10.45 9.50 -3.71
N ARG A 108 10.17 10.49 -2.86
CA ARG A 108 10.28 11.90 -3.27
C ARG A 108 11.72 12.30 -3.58
N ALA A 109 12.69 11.88 -2.78
CA ALA A 109 14.10 12.13 -3.04
C ALA A 109 14.58 11.50 -4.35
N LEU A 110 14.11 10.28 -4.66
CA LEU A 110 14.38 9.61 -5.93
C LEU A 110 13.79 10.39 -7.12
N GLU A 111 12.55 10.84 -7.00
CA GLU A 111 11.81 11.62 -7.99
C GLU A 111 12.47 12.97 -8.30
N THR A 112 13.14 13.58 -7.31
CA THR A 112 13.78 14.90 -7.42
C THR A 112 15.30 14.87 -7.46
N ALA A 113 15.90 13.69 -7.66
CA ALA A 113 17.36 13.52 -7.70
C ALA A 113 18.05 14.18 -8.92
N GLY A 114 17.29 14.81 -9.83
CA GLY A 114 17.82 15.45 -11.05
C GLY A 114 18.29 14.44 -12.11
N LYS A 115 17.90 13.19 -11.99
CA LYS A 115 18.14 12.12 -12.96
C LYS A 115 16.83 11.51 -13.42
N PRO A 116 16.65 11.17 -14.69
CA PRO A 116 15.45 10.50 -15.16
C PRO A 116 15.37 9.09 -14.57
N VAL A 117 14.16 8.72 -14.12
CA VAL A 117 13.86 7.42 -13.52
C VAL A 117 12.74 6.77 -14.31
N ALA A 118 12.93 5.52 -14.75
CA ALA A 118 11.92 4.71 -15.40
C ALA A 118 11.64 3.44 -14.60
N ALA A 119 10.38 3.05 -14.47
CA ALA A 119 9.98 1.78 -13.87
C ALA A 119 9.64 0.76 -14.97
N ALA A 120 10.33 -0.38 -14.99
CA ALA A 120 10.05 -1.53 -15.84
C ALA A 120 9.27 -2.58 -15.02
N ILE A 121 7.96 -2.68 -15.29
CA ILE A 121 7.01 -3.39 -14.43
C ILE A 121 6.61 -4.70 -15.10
N ALA A 122 7.23 -5.80 -14.68
CA ALA A 122 6.99 -7.16 -15.17
C ALA A 122 6.22 -8.05 -14.17
N GLY A 123 5.73 -7.47 -13.07
CA GLY A 123 4.98 -8.16 -12.03
C GLY A 123 3.97 -7.25 -11.35
N LEU A 124 3.24 -7.77 -10.36
CA LEU A 124 2.31 -6.98 -9.58
C LEU A 124 3.02 -5.84 -8.83
N ALA A 125 2.48 -4.62 -8.97
CA ALA A 125 2.92 -3.43 -8.25
C ALA A 125 1.76 -2.93 -7.37
N LEU A 126 1.76 -3.29 -6.09
CA LEU A 126 0.67 -3.01 -5.17
C LEU A 126 1.14 -2.15 -4.00
N GLY A 127 0.25 -1.29 -3.47
CA GLY A 127 0.55 -0.44 -2.33
C GLY A 127 1.82 0.37 -2.53
N GLY A 128 2.75 0.34 -1.58
CA GLY A 128 4.04 1.00 -1.69
C GLY A 128 4.82 0.68 -2.97
N GLY A 129 4.63 -0.52 -3.56
CA GLY A 129 5.21 -0.88 -4.86
C GLY A 129 4.60 -0.09 -6.02
N CYS A 130 3.28 0.16 -5.97
CA CYS A 130 2.62 1.07 -6.89
C CYS A 130 3.11 2.50 -6.67
N GLU A 131 3.23 2.95 -5.42
CA GLU A 131 3.71 4.30 -5.07
C GLU A 131 5.14 4.55 -5.56
N LEU A 132 6.04 3.56 -5.45
CA LEU A 132 7.37 3.62 -6.05
C LEU A 132 7.29 3.79 -7.57
N ALA A 133 6.45 3.01 -8.24
CA ALA A 133 6.26 3.13 -9.68
C ALA A 133 5.69 4.49 -10.08
N LEU A 134 4.74 5.06 -9.30
CA LEU A 134 4.18 6.40 -9.52
C LEU A 134 5.22 7.52 -9.34
N GLY A 135 6.24 7.31 -8.50
CA GLY A 135 7.37 8.21 -8.33
C GLY A 135 8.36 8.19 -9.50
N ALA A 136 8.33 7.17 -10.37
CA ALA A 136 9.15 7.16 -11.58
C ALA A 136 8.58 8.13 -12.64
N HIS A 137 9.47 8.78 -13.43
CA HIS A 137 9.07 9.70 -14.50
C HIS A 137 8.44 8.96 -15.69
N TYR A 138 8.83 7.70 -15.90
CA TYR A 138 8.29 6.85 -16.97
C TYR A 138 7.96 5.46 -16.44
N ARG A 139 6.87 4.87 -16.90
CA ARG A 139 6.39 3.55 -16.48
C ARG A 139 6.09 2.71 -17.71
N VAL A 140 6.79 1.59 -17.83
CA VAL A 140 6.56 0.56 -18.86
C VAL A 140 5.94 -0.66 -18.16
N LEU A 141 4.78 -1.09 -18.61
CA LEU A 141 4.06 -2.23 -18.06
C LEU A 141 4.07 -3.40 -19.05
N VAL A 142 4.41 -4.57 -18.59
CA VAL A 142 4.21 -5.79 -19.38
C VAL A 142 2.71 -6.02 -19.63
N ASN A 143 2.34 -6.21 -20.88
CA ASN A 143 0.96 -6.42 -21.30
C ASN A 143 0.50 -7.87 -21.00
N ASP A 144 0.26 -8.15 -19.74
CA ASP A 144 -0.30 -9.40 -19.24
C ASP A 144 -1.44 -9.07 -18.26
N PRO A 145 -2.65 -9.68 -18.39
CA PRO A 145 -3.78 -9.37 -17.50
C PRO A 145 -3.53 -9.75 -16.03
N LYS A 146 -2.54 -10.57 -15.73
CA LYS A 146 -2.13 -10.92 -14.38
C LYS A 146 -1.26 -9.84 -13.73
N ILE A 147 -0.64 -8.99 -14.54
CA ILE A 147 0.26 -7.91 -14.11
C ILE A 147 -0.51 -6.59 -14.07
N GLY A 148 -0.30 -5.79 -13.03
CA GLY A 148 -0.97 -4.49 -12.92
C GLY A 148 -0.57 -3.73 -11.67
N LEU A 149 -1.06 -2.48 -11.61
CA LEU A 149 -0.83 -1.55 -10.52
C LEU A 149 -2.12 -1.29 -9.75
N GLY A 150 -2.01 -1.09 -8.43
CA GLY A 150 -3.15 -0.76 -7.58
C GLY A 150 -2.75 -0.35 -6.17
N LEU A 151 -3.69 0.28 -5.48
CA LEU A 151 -3.54 0.78 -4.10
C LEU A 151 -4.64 0.17 -3.22
N PRO A 152 -4.47 -1.08 -2.74
CA PRO A 152 -5.51 -1.83 -2.04
C PRO A 152 -5.60 -1.54 -0.53
N GLU A 153 -4.95 -0.50 -0.03
CA GLU A 153 -4.82 -0.19 1.40
C GLU A 153 -6.17 0.00 2.09
N SER A 154 -7.15 0.58 1.39
CA SER A 154 -8.53 0.75 1.92
C SER A 154 -9.18 -0.57 2.33
N LEU A 155 -8.88 -1.66 1.61
CA LEU A 155 -9.44 -2.99 1.87
C LEU A 155 -8.94 -3.59 3.19
N VAL A 156 -7.86 -3.07 3.75
CA VAL A 156 -7.28 -3.50 5.03
C VAL A 156 -7.33 -2.40 6.10
N GLY A 157 -8.17 -1.38 5.89
CA GLY A 157 -8.40 -0.32 6.87
C GLY A 157 -7.33 0.78 6.91
N LEU A 158 -6.48 0.85 5.87
CA LEU A 158 -5.42 1.85 5.73
C LEU A 158 -5.62 2.74 4.51
N LEU A 159 -4.72 3.68 4.32
CA LEU A 159 -4.59 4.51 3.11
C LEU A 159 -3.18 4.37 2.54
N PRO A 160 -2.96 4.66 1.24
CA PRO A 160 -1.63 4.75 0.65
C PRO A 160 -0.80 5.84 1.35
N GLY A 161 0.27 5.45 2.04
CA GLY A 161 1.06 6.35 2.91
C GLY A 161 2.40 6.80 2.34
N ALA A 162 2.69 6.50 1.07
CA ALA A 162 3.95 6.89 0.45
C ALA A 162 3.76 7.85 -0.76
N GLY A 163 2.71 8.65 -0.71
CA GLY A 163 2.36 9.65 -1.72
C GLY A 163 1.36 9.16 -2.76
N GLY A 164 0.76 7.99 -2.58
CA GLY A 164 -0.20 7.39 -3.52
C GLY A 164 -1.46 8.22 -3.67
N THR A 165 -2.04 8.73 -2.58
CA THR A 165 -3.22 9.59 -2.61
C THR A 165 -2.93 10.95 -3.25
N GLN A 166 -1.65 11.29 -3.45
CA GLN A 166 -1.21 12.54 -4.04
C GLN A 166 -0.74 12.39 -5.49
N ARG A 167 0.06 11.36 -5.80
CA ARG A 167 0.55 11.12 -7.17
C ARG A 167 -0.55 10.63 -8.09
N LEU A 168 -1.33 9.65 -7.63
CA LEU A 168 -2.33 9.01 -8.49
C LEU A 168 -3.34 10.01 -9.07
N PRO A 169 -4.05 10.84 -8.27
CA PRO A 169 -5.02 11.80 -8.84
C PRO A 169 -4.37 12.88 -9.72
N ARG A 170 -3.09 13.22 -9.48
CA ARG A 170 -2.35 14.16 -10.32
C ARG A 170 -1.95 13.57 -11.68
N LEU A 171 -1.80 12.24 -11.75
CA LEU A 171 -1.47 11.53 -13.00
C LEU A 171 -2.69 11.18 -13.83
N VAL A 172 -3.72 10.59 -13.20
CA VAL A 172 -4.87 10.01 -13.92
C VAL A 172 -6.14 10.85 -13.81
N GLY A 173 -6.10 11.91 -13.01
CA GLY A 173 -7.25 12.73 -12.69
C GLY A 173 -8.11 12.19 -11.54
N LEU A 174 -8.87 13.10 -10.90
CA LEU A 174 -9.58 12.81 -9.65
C LEU A 174 -10.62 11.70 -9.82
N LYS A 175 -11.41 11.70 -10.89
CA LYS A 175 -12.47 10.67 -11.08
C LYS A 175 -11.90 9.28 -11.33
N ALA A 176 -10.83 9.17 -12.09
CA ALA A 176 -10.24 7.88 -12.44
C ALA A 176 -9.47 7.24 -11.27
N CYS A 177 -8.93 8.06 -10.34
CA CYS A 177 -8.20 7.54 -9.19
C CYS A 177 -9.09 6.93 -8.10
N LEU A 178 -10.35 7.36 -7.97
CA LEU A 178 -11.23 6.99 -6.85
C LEU A 178 -11.50 5.48 -6.73
N PRO A 179 -11.81 4.72 -7.80
CA PRO A 179 -11.95 3.27 -7.68
C PRO A 179 -10.65 2.58 -7.23
N ILE A 180 -9.49 3.11 -7.63
CA ILE A 180 -8.19 2.55 -7.25
C ILE A 180 -7.93 2.79 -5.76
N LEU A 181 -8.23 4.00 -5.27
CA LEU A 181 -7.98 4.40 -3.89
C LEU A 181 -9.01 3.84 -2.90
N LEU A 182 -10.30 3.86 -3.26
CA LEU A 182 -11.40 3.50 -2.34
C LEU A 182 -11.78 2.03 -2.39
N GLU A 183 -11.69 1.41 -3.57
CA GLU A 183 -12.14 0.04 -3.81
C GLU A 183 -10.96 -0.94 -4.02
N GLY A 184 -9.71 -0.43 -3.99
CA GLY A 184 -8.52 -1.23 -4.24
C GLY A 184 -8.46 -1.80 -5.67
N ALA A 185 -9.11 -1.13 -6.63
CA ALA A 185 -9.12 -1.57 -8.01
C ALA A 185 -7.70 -1.63 -8.58
N ARG A 186 -7.42 -2.68 -9.35
CA ARG A 186 -6.16 -2.87 -10.05
C ARG A 186 -6.35 -2.63 -11.53
N LEU A 187 -5.49 -1.83 -12.13
CA LEU A 187 -5.45 -1.62 -13.58
C LEU A 187 -4.29 -2.40 -14.20
N SER A 188 -4.57 -3.08 -15.31
CA SER A 188 -3.61 -3.85 -16.10
C SER A 188 -3.74 -3.51 -17.59
N GLY A 189 -2.71 -3.83 -18.39
CA GLY A 189 -2.74 -3.72 -19.83
C GLY A 189 -3.29 -2.38 -20.34
N GLN A 190 -4.20 -2.45 -21.31
CA GLN A 190 -4.75 -1.28 -21.98
C GLN A 190 -5.53 -0.35 -21.03
N ALA A 191 -6.14 -0.87 -19.97
CA ALA A 191 -6.85 -0.04 -19.00
C ALA A 191 -5.87 0.88 -18.24
N ALA A 192 -4.70 0.37 -17.85
CA ALA A 192 -3.66 1.15 -17.20
C ALA A 192 -3.08 2.23 -18.14
N LEU A 193 -2.88 1.89 -19.43
CA LEU A 193 -2.41 2.83 -20.45
C LEU A 193 -3.44 3.92 -20.71
N ASN A 194 -4.70 3.56 -20.94
CA ASN A 194 -5.77 4.52 -21.22
C ASN A 194 -6.04 5.48 -20.05
N ALA A 195 -5.84 5.02 -18.83
CA ALA A 195 -5.96 5.85 -17.64
C ALA A 195 -4.77 6.81 -17.44
N GLY A 196 -3.67 6.65 -18.19
CA GLY A 196 -2.42 7.40 -17.98
C GLY A 196 -1.62 6.90 -16.76
N LEU A 197 -1.98 5.74 -16.20
CA LEU A 197 -1.27 5.13 -15.08
C LEU A 197 0.12 4.65 -15.50
N VAL A 198 0.24 4.18 -16.74
CA VAL A 198 1.50 3.82 -17.39
C VAL A 198 1.64 4.52 -18.74
N HIS A 199 2.87 4.66 -19.22
CA HIS A 199 3.17 5.39 -20.46
C HIS A 199 3.26 4.46 -21.67
N GLU A 200 3.65 3.20 -21.43
CA GLU A 200 3.88 2.23 -22.51
C GLU A 200 3.53 0.81 -22.06
N LEU A 201 3.05 -0.01 -23.02
CA LEU A 201 2.90 -1.43 -22.84
C LEU A 201 4.02 -2.16 -23.61
N ALA A 202 4.63 -3.15 -22.96
CA ALA A 202 5.66 -3.99 -23.55
C ALA A 202 5.24 -5.46 -23.59
N LYS A 203 5.83 -6.22 -24.49
CA LYS A 203 5.77 -7.68 -24.40
C LYS A 203 6.64 -8.16 -23.25
N PRO A 204 6.35 -9.34 -22.66
CA PRO A 204 7.21 -9.90 -21.62
C PRO A 204 8.68 -9.95 -22.06
N GLY A 205 9.57 -9.40 -21.23
CA GLY A 205 11.00 -9.32 -21.48
C GLY A 205 11.48 -8.10 -22.30
N GLU A 206 10.56 -7.27 -22.83
CA GLU A 206 10.92 -6.04 -23.54
C GLU A 206 10.87 -4.78 -22.65
N GLU A 207 10.27 -4.84 -21.48
CA GLU A 207 9.97 -3.69 -20.61
C GLU A 207 11.22 -2.92 -20.18
N VAL A 208 12.31 -3.65 -19.91
CA VAL A 208 13.59 -3.04 -19.51
C VAL A 208 14.21 -2.27 -20.70
N ALA A 209 14.27 -2.90 -21.87
CA ALA A 209 14.81 -2.26 -23.07
C ALA A 209 14.01 -1.01 -23.48
N ARG A 210 12.68 -1.03 -23.29
CA ARG A 210 11.80 0.13 -23.54
C ARG A 210 12.08 1.27 -22.54
N ALA A 211 12.24 0.93 -21.25
CA ALA A 211 12.59 1.88 -20.21
C ALA A 211 13.97 2.53 -20.49
N GLU A 212 14.98 1.72 -20.85
CA GLU A 212 16.30 2.21 -21.23
C GLU A 212 16.26 3.13 -22.47
N ALA A 213 15.50 2.74 -23.51
CA ALA A 213 15.37 3.54 -24.72
C ALA A 213 14.77 4.92 -24.41
N TRP A 214 13.77 4.98 -23.52
CA TRP A 214 13.23 6.26 -23.07
C TRP A 214 14.28 7.08 -22.31
N LEU A 215 14.99 6.49 -21.34
CA LEU A 215 16.03 7.17 -20.56
C LEU A 215 17.17 7.74 -21.40
N LEU A 216 17.49 7.09 -22.53
CA LEU A 216 18.56 7.52 -23.43
C LEU A 216 18.08 8.57 -24.46
N SER A 217 16.80 8.81 -24.57
CA SER A 217 16.25 9.95 -25.31
C SER A 217 16.42 11.24 -24.47
N SER A 218 16.33 12.40 -25.10
CA SER A 218 16.35 13.68 -24.38
C SER A 218 15.05 13.88 -23.61
N VAL A 219 15.02 13.44 -22.34
CA VAL A 219 13.82 13.44 -21.50
C VAL A 219 13.82 14.53 -20.45
N ASP A 220 12.64 15.02 -20.12
CA ASP A 220 12.39 15.89 -18.99
C ASP A 220 12.40 15.08 -17.70
N VAL A 221 13.07 15.57 -16.67
CA VAL A 221 13.22 14.95 -15.35
C VAL A 221 12.26 15.53 -14.30
N LEU A 222 11.27 16.30 -14.73
CA LEU A 222 10.27 16.90 -13.84
C LEU A 222 8.96 16.14 -13.91
N GLN A 223 8.42 15.83 -12.74
CA GLN A 223 7.04 15.39 -12.63
C GLN A 223 6.08 16.54 -12.99
N PRO A 224 4.83 16.25 -13.43
CA PRO A 224 3.89 17.31 -13.79
C PRO A 224 3.71 18.38 -12.69
N TRP A 225 3.64 17.98 -11.45
CA TRP A 225 3.43 18.86 -10.28
C TRP A 225 4.69 19.64 -9.84
N ASP A 226 5.84 19.37 -10.42
CA ASP A 226 7.10 20.10 -10.19
C ASP A 226 7.36 21.16 -11.26
N ARG A 227 6.51 21.23 -12.28
CA ARG A 227 6.59 22.22 -13.33
C ARG A 227 6.08 23.57 -12.86
N VAL A 228 6.71 24.64 -13.34
CA VAL A 228 6.34 26.03 -12.98
C VAL A 228 4.91 26.38 -13.40
N ASP A 229 4.43 25.77 -14.49
CA ASP A 229 3.10 25.99 -15.06
C ASP A 229 2.02 25.04 -14.49
N TRP A 230 2.37 24.21 -13.50
CA TRP A 230 1.40 23.34 -12.85
C TRP A 230 0.31 24.13 -12.12
N VAL A 231 -0.95 23.89 -12.50
CA VAL A 231 -2.10 24.55 -11.88
C VAL A 231 -2.68 23.63 -10.80
N LEU A 232 -2.72 24.13 -9.57
CA LEU A 232 -3.32 23.41 -8.46
C LEU A 232 -4.85 23.38 -8.66
N PRO A 233 -5.50 22.19 -8.49
CA PRO A 233 -6.96 22.09 -8.51
C PRO A 233 -7.59 22.95 -7.42
N SER A 234 -8.72 23.57 -7.71
CA SER A 234 -9.45 24.35 -6.71
C SER A 234 -10.24 23.47 -5.73
N THR A 235 -10.32 23.89 -4.48
CA THR A 235 -11.11 23.18 -3.45
C THR A 235 -12.59 22.96 -3.86
N PRO A 236 -13.32 23.93 -4.43
CA PRO A 236 -14.71 23.71 -4.85
C PRO A 236 -14.88 22.62 -5.92
N GLU A 237 -13.93 22.49 -6.85
CA GLU A 237 -13.97 21.43 -7.88
C GLU A 237 -13.74 20.06 -7.27
N ILE A 238 -12.84 19.97 -6.31
CA ILE A 238 -12.56 18.73 -5.56
C ILE A 238 -13.81 18.36 -4.75
N ASP A 239 -14.38 19.30 -3.99
CA ASP A 239 -15.54 19.07 -3.13
C ASP A 239 -16.77 18.59 -3.91
N LEU A 240 -17.00 19.12 -5.10
CA LEU A 240 -18.10 18.69 -5.97
C LEU A 240 -18.01 17.18 -6.31
N ILE A 241 -16.79 16.65 -6.46
CA ILE A 241 -16.57 15.24 -6.77
C ILE A 241 -16.60 14.38 -5.50
N LEU A 242 -16.03 14.86 -4.40
CA LEU A 242 -15.87 14.05 -3.19
C LEU A 242 -17.10 14.03 -2.28
N ALA A 243 -17.92 15.11 -2.26
CA ALA A 243 -19.06 15.21 -1.35
C ALA A 243 -20.07 14.04 -1.47
N PRO A 244 -20.46 13.57 -2.66
CA PRO A 244 -21.37 12.42 -2.79
C PRO A 244 -20.77 11.11 -2.26
N LEU A 245 -19.44 10.95 -2.35
CA LEU A 245 -18.72 9.77 -1.86
C LEU A 245 -18.60 9.82 -0.35
N ARG A 246 -18.30 10.99 0.21
CA ARG A 246 -18.24 11.21 1.65
C ARG A 246 -19.60 10.95 2.32
N ALA A 247 -20.69 11.37 1.69
CA ALA A 247 -22.04 11.11 2.18
C ALA A 247 -22.44 9.63 2.21
N LYS A 248 -21.76 8.80 1.41
CA LYS A 248 -21.98 7.35 1.35
C LYS A 248 -20.97 6.55 2.18
N ALA A 249 -19.90 7.20 2.63
CA ALA A 249 -18.87 6.52 3.40
C ALA A 249 -19.39 6.08 4.78
N ASP A 250 -19.14 4.83 5.13
CA ASP A 250 -19.49 4.31 6.45
C ASP A 250 -18.45 4.77 7.48
N ALA A 251 -18.89 5.44 8.54
CA ALA A 251 -18.03 5.91 9.61
C ALA A 251 -17.34 4.79 10.40
N LEU A 252 -17.87 3.57 10.34
CA LEU A 252 -17.28 2.37 10.94
C LEU A 252 -16.06 1.84 10.14
N TYR A 253 -15.89 2.34 8.90
CA TYR A 253 -14.73 2.05 8.06
C TYR A 253 -13.97 3.37 7.81
N PRO A 254 -13.04 3.76 8.68
CA PRO A 254 -12.41 5.09 8.64
C PRO A 254 -11.48 5.32 7.44
N ALA A 255 -10.95 4.27 6.82
CA ALA A 255 -9.99 4.39 5.73
C ALA A 255 -10.53 5.13 4.49
N PRO A 256 -11.74 4.86 3.96
CA PRO A 256 -12.30 5.62 2.85
C PRO A 256 -12.42 7.12 3.16
N ILE A 257 -12.85 7.47 4.39
CA ILE A 257 -12.96 8.88 4.81
C ILE A 257 -11.58 9.52 4.86
N ALA A 258 -10.60 8.85 5.46
CA ALA A 258 -9.21 9.33 5.53
C ALA A 258 -8.59 9.52 4.13
N ILE A 259 -8.88 8.63 3.18
CA ILE A 259 -8.45 8.77 1.78
C ILE A 259 -9.08 10.00 1.14
N LEU A 260 -10.38 10.23 1.34
CA LEU A 260 -11.05 11.43 0.84
C LEU A 260 -10.46 12.70 1.46
N ASP A 261 -10.10 12.67 2.75
CA ASP A 261 -9.42 13.77 3.44
C ASP A 261 -8.04 14.04 2.84
N CYS A 262 -7.24 12.99 2.57
CA CYS A 262 -5.94 13.12 1.92
C CYS A 262 -6.05 13.80 0.55
N VAL A 263 -7.01 13.40 -0.26
CA VAL A 263 -7.25 13.97 -1.60
C VAL A 263 -7.73 15.42 -1.47
N GLN A 264 -8.72 15.69 -0.61
CA GLN A 264 -9.31 17.02 -0.42
C GLN A 264 -8.29 18.02 0.13
N CYS A 265 -7.51 17.63 1.13
CA CYS A 265 -6.51 18.50 1.74
C CYS A 265 -5.25 18.64 0.89
N GLY A 266 -4.82 17.57 0.20
CA GLY A 266 -3.53 17.53 -0.44
C GLY A 266 -3.52 18.14 -1.84
N LEU A 267 -4.55 17.92 -2.67
CA LEU A 267 -4.55 18.39 -4.06
C LEU A 267 -4.37 19.90 -4.22
N PRO A 268 -4.93 20.77 -3.36
CA PRO A 268 -4.73 22.22 -3.43
C PRO A 268 -3.37 22.69 -2.90
N GLN A 269 -2.47 21.80 -2.48
CA GLN A 269 -1.17 22.14 -1.90
C GLN A 269 -0.03 21.87 -2.88
N THR A 270 1.15 22.45 -2.57
CA THR A 270 2.41 21.98 -3.15
C THR A 270 2.59 20.49 -2.86
N PHE A 271 3.37 19.79 -3.66
CA PHE A 271 3.51 18.35 -3.51
C PHE A 271 4.11 17.96 -2.15
N GLU A 272 5.10 18.70 -1.65
CA GLU A 272 5.69 18.51 -0.31
C GLU A 272 4.67 18.70 0.81
N GLY A 273 3.81 19.71 0.71
CA GLY A 273 2.71 19.93 1.66
C GLY A 273 1.71 18.78 1.62
N ALA A 274 1.37 18.34 0.41
CA ALA A 274 0.41 17.28 0.18
C ALA A 274 0.84 15.92 0.78
N ILE A 275 2.09 15.48 0.58
CA ILE A 275 2.59 14.22 1.17
C ILE A 275 2.75 14.29 2.70
N ARG A 276 3.01 15.48 3.25
CA ARG A 276 3.00 15.67 4.71
C ARG A 276 1.58 15.60 5.28
N SER A 277 0.60 16.18 4.59
CA SER A 277 -0.81 16.08 4.98
C SER A 277 -1.32 14.64 4.89
N GLU A 278 -0.96 13.91 3.84
CA GLU A 278 -1.24 12.47 3.70
C GLU A 278 -0.69 11.69 4.89
N MET A 279 0.60 11.89 5.22
CA MET A 279 1.23 11.19 6.34
C MET A 279 0.62 11.59 7.70
N ALA A 280 0.21 12.85 7.89
CA ALA A 280 -0.47 13.25 9.12
C ALA A 280 -1.82 12.52 9.29
N ILE A 281 -2.59 12.40 8.21
CA ILE A 281 -3.86 11.67 8.21
C ILE A 281 -3.60 10.17 8.42
N PHE A 282 -2.56 9.60 7.79
CA PHE A 282 -2.15 8.21 8.01
C PHE A 282 -1.78 7.96 9.47
N ALA A 283 -0.99 8.86 10.10
CA ALA A 283 -0.57 8.74 11.49
C ALA A 283 -1.76 8.75 12.48
N HIS A 284 -2.85 9.44 12.16
CA HIS A 284 -4.10 9.34 12.92
C HIS A 284 -4.85 8.03 12.63
N LEU A 285 -4.92 7.63 11.36
CA LEU A 285 -5.66 6.44 10.94
C LEU A 285 -5.07 5.16 11.53
N ILE A 286 -3.73 4.99 11.49
CA ILE A 286 -3.06 3.76 11.97
C ILE A 286 -3.27 3.51 13.47
N GLN A 287 -3.57 4.53 14.26
CA GLN A 287 -3.87 4.41 15.69
C GLN A 287 -5.29 3.92 15.96
N ARG A 288 -6.16 3.86 14.95
CA ARG A 288 -7.53 3.43 15.12
C ARG A 288 -7.63 1.92 15.27
N PRO A 289 -8.46 1.43 16.21
CA PRO A 289 -8.64 0.00 16.42
C PRO A 289 -9.19 -0.72 15.17
N GLU A 290 -10.01 -0.04 14.36
CA GLU A 290 -10.55 -0.60 13.12
C GLU A 290 -9.44 -0.94 12.12
N ALA A 291 -8.45 -0.06 11.94
CA ALA A 291 -7.31 -0.32 11.07
C ALA A 291 -6.53 -1.55 11.52
N ARG A 292 -6.20 -1.63 12.81
CA ARG A 292 -5.52 -2.80 13.38
C ARG A 292 -6.32 -4.09 13.20
N ASN A 293 -7.61 -4.05 13.54
CA ASN A 293 -8.50 -5.20 13.44
C ASN A 293 -8.56 -5.74 12.02
N MET A 294 -8.70 -4.86 11.03
CA MET A 294 -8.74 -5.24 9.62
C MET A 294 -7.39 -5.80 9.14
N ILE A 295 -6.26 -5.22 9.55
CA ILE A 295 -4.92 -5.76 9.24
C ILE A 295 -4.77 -7.17 9.81
N GLN A 296 -5.07 -7.36 11.09
CA GLN A 296 -4.93 -8.65 11.77
C GLN A 296 -5.80 -9.74 11.11
N THR A 297 -7.01 -9.41 10.71
CA THR A 297 -7.97 -10.38 10.18
C THR A 297 -7.85 -10.56 8.68
N LEU A 298 -8.06 -9.46 7.91
CA LEU A 298 -8.14 -9.53 6.44
C LEU A 298 -6.79 -9.71 5.76
N PHE A 299 -5.71 -9.47 6.49
CA PHE A 299 -4.39 -9.60 5.91
C PHE A 299 -3.57 -10.72 6.56
N LEU A 300 -3.18 -10.60 7.82
CA LEU A 300 -2.37 -11.62 8.49
C LEU A 300 -3.16 -12.94 8.64
N GLY A 301 -4.39 -12.86 9.14
CA GLY A 301 -5.29 -14.01 9.26
C GLY A 301 -5.55 -14.69 7.92
N LYS A 302 -5.80 -13.89 6.87
CA LYS A 302 -5.96 -14.40 5.50
C LYS A 302 -4.73 -15.13 5.00
N THR A 303 -3.55 -14.54 5.18
CA THR A 303 -2.29 -15.11 4.69
C THR A 303 -2.00 -16.45 5.34
N ASP A 304 -2.17 -16.54 6.66
CA ASP A 304 -1.99 -17.76 7.41
C ASP A 304 -3.04 -18.81 7.05
N TYR A 305 -4.31 -18.41 6.95
CA TYR A 305 -5.43 -19.28 6.55
C TYR A 305 -5.17 -19.88 5.15
N ASP A 306 -4.85 -19.06 4.15
CA ASP A 306 -4.63 -19.52 2.79
C ASP A 306 -3.39 -20.44 2.69
N ARG A 307 -2.35 -20.18 3.51
CA ARG A 307 -1.16 -21.03 3.61
C ARG A 307 -1.48 -22.40 4.18
N LEU A 308 -2.22 -22.46 5.29
CA LEU A 308 -2.59 -23.70 5.95
C LEU A 308 -3.60 -24.49 5.13
N LYS A 309 -4.57 -23.82 4.50
CA LYS A 309 -5.55 -24.45 3.62
C LYS A 309 -4.89 -25.18 2.44
N ARG A 310 -3.88 -24.58 1.82
CA ARG A 310 -3.11 -25.22 0.72
C ARG A 310 -2.34 -26.46 1.17
N ARG A 311 -2.04 -26.59 2.46
CA ARG A 311 -1.31 -27.72 3.06
C ARG A 311 -2.25 -28.74 3.71
N ASP A 312 -3.57 -28.54 3.61
CA ASP A 312 -4.59 -29.34 4.33
C ASP A 312 -4.33 -29.40 5.85
N ALA A 313 -3.89 -28.28 6.41
CA ALA A 313 -3.46 -28.16 7.81
C ALA A 313 -4.26 -27.12 8.61
N LEU A 314 -5.46 -26.75 8.14
CA LEU A 314 -6.35 -25.88 8.91
C LEU A 314 -6.79 -26.61 10.20
N PRO A 315 -6.83 -25.90 11.36
CA PRO A 315 -7.34 -26.48 12.58
C PRO A 315 -8.79 -26.97 12.41
N ALA A 316 -9.07 -28.19 12.86
CA ALA A 316 -10.36 -28.86 12.65
C ALA A 316 -11.56 -28.11 13.25
N PHE A 317 -11.35 -27.24 14.25
CA PHE A 317 -12.41 -26.48 14.88
C PHE A 317 -12.90 -25.28 14.03
N VAL A 318 -12.14 -24.82 13.05
CA VAL A 318 -12.46 -23.61 12.27
C VAL A 318 -13.82 -23.74 11.55
N PRO A 319 -14.14 -24.83 10.84
CA PRO A 319 -15.48 -25.01 10.26
C PRO A 319 -16.61 -25.03 11.31
N ASP A 320 -16.36 -25.63 12.46
CA ASP A 320 -17.38 -25.74 13.51
C ASP A 320 -17.75 -24.40 14.11
N VAL A 321 -16.75 -23.56 14.37
CA VAL A 321 -17.00 -22.20 14.88
C VAL A 321 -17.67 -21.31 13.84
N VAL A 322 -17.31 -21.43 12.56
CA VAL A 322 -18.00 -20.72 11.47
C VAL A 322 -19.46 -21.12 11.41
N ALA A 323 -19.77 -22.43 11.49
CA ALA A 323 -21.15 -22.94 11.52
C ALA A 323 -21.94 -22.43 12.75
N ALA A 324 -21.30 -22.35 13.92
CA ALA A 324 -21.92 -21.79 15.12
C ALA A 324 -22.30 -20.31 14.94
N VAL A 325 -21.42 -19.51 14.31
CA VAL A 325 -21.72 -18.11 14.01
C VAL A 325 -22.82 -17.97 12.94
N GLN A 326 -22.80 -18.81 11.90
CA GLN A 326 -23.85 -18.84 10.88
C GLN A 326 -25.23 -19.12 11.46
N ALA A 327 -25.31 -19.95 12.49
CA ALA A 327 -26.56 -20.31 13.17
C ALA A 327 -27.20 -19.15 13.96
N VAL A 328 -26.43 -18.10 14.29
CA VAL A 328 -26.97 -16.88 14.91
C VAL A 328 -27.69 -16.06 13.84
N ALA A 329 -29.02 -15.95 13.97
CA ALA A 329 -29.84 -15.18 13.04
C ALA A 329 -29.76 -13.67 13.33
N GLY A 330 -29.91 -12.84 12.30
CA GLY A 330 -30.03 -11.38 12.41
C GLY A 330 -28.97 -10.59 11.65
N ASP A 331 -29.11 -9.27 11.70
CA ASP A 331 -28.18 -8.32 11.06
C ASP A 331 -26.86 -8.28 11.82
N ARG A 332 -25.76 -8.45 11.12
CA ARG A 332 -24.38 -8.42 11.69
C ARG A 332 -23.95 -7.02 12.17
N GLY A 333 -24.70 -5.98 11.85
CA GLY A 333 -24.53 -4.63 12.41
C GLY A 333 -25.28 -4.40 13.73
N ASP A 334 -26.20 -5.31 14.14
CA ASP A 334 -26.93 -5.18 15.38
C ASP A 334 -26.09 -5.62 16.59
N PRO A 335 -25.90 -4.74 17.61
CA PRO A 335 -25.15 -5.06 18.83
C PRO A 335 -25.66 -6.30 19.55
N ALA A 336 -26.96 -6.57 19.55
CA ALA A 336 -27.55 -7.76 20.19
C ALA A 336 -27.14 -9.05 19.46
N VAL A 337 -27.07 -9.01 18.13
CA VAL A 337 -26.60 -10.13 17.30
C VAL A 337 -25.10 -10.35 17.49
N LEU A 338 -24.32 -9.27 17.57
CA LEU A 338 -22.87 -9.35 17.86
C LEU A 338 -22.60 -9.94 19.25
N GLY A 339 -23.43 -9.59 20.24
CA GLY A 339 -23.40 -10.19 21.59
C GLY A 339 -23.68 -11.69 21.55
N ALA A 340 -24.75 -12.13 20.85
CA ALA A 340 -25.07 -13.53 20.69
C ALA A 340 -23.96 -14.32 19.94
N ILE A 341 -23.32 -13.71 18.95
CA ILE A 341 -22.18 -14.33 18.29
C ILE A 341 -21.00 -14.48 19.26
N SER A 342 -20.73 -13.46 20.07
CA SER A 342 -19.64 -13.50 21.06
C SER A 342 -19.87 -14.64 22.08
N GLU A 343 -21.11 -14.85 22.51
CA GLU A 343 -21.47 -15.96 23.38
C GLU A 343 -21.32 -17.33 22.65
N ALA A 344 -21.75 -17.42 21.40
CA ALA A 344 -21.67 -18.65 20.62
C ALA A 344 -20.23 -19.16 20.44
N VAL A 345 -19.22 -18.26 20.38
CA VAL A 345 -17.82 -18.63 20.18
C VAL A 345 -17.06 -18.91 21.48
N LEU A 346 -17.61 -18.60 22.65
CA LEU A 346 -16.95 -18.80 23.96
C LEU A 346 -16.34 -20.20 24.15
N PRO A 347 -17.00 -21.33 23.74
CA PRO A 347 -16.47 -22.68 23.95
C PRO A 347 -15.08 -22.94 23.35
N TRP A 348 -14.67 -22.16 22.32
CA TRP A 348 -13.38 -22.31 21.66
C TRP A 348 -12.30 -21.37 22.22
N ARG A 349 -12.69 -20.28 22.87
CA ARG A 349 -11.78 -19.20 23.28
C ARG A 349 -10.64 -19.69 24.19
N GLU A 350 -10.96 -20.51 25.18
CA GLU A 350 -9.98 -21.00 26.17
C GLU A 350 -9.20 -22.22 25.69
N LYS A 351 -9.62 -22.84 24.59
CA LYS A 351 -9.07 -24.10 24.09
C LYS A 351 -8.02 -23.93 23.01
N HIS A 352 -7.90 -22.72 22.45
CA HIS A 352 -7.08 -22.48 21.28
C HIS A 352 -6.15 -21.28 21.50
N THR A 353 -5.02 -21.29 20.80
CA THR A 353 -4.04 -20.21 20.83
C THR A 353 -4.54 -18.96 20.10
N SER A 354 -3.96 -17.80 20.41
CA SER A 354 -4.31 -16.54 19.73
C SER A 354 -4.14 -16.61 18.21
N ASP A 355 -3.13 -17.35 17.73
CA ASP A 355 -2.89 -17.54 16.29
C ASP A 355 -3.99 -18.39 15.64
N GLU A 356 -4.42 -19.48 16.30
CA GLU A 356 -5.54 -20.32 15.82
C GLU A 356 -6.86 -19.53 15.81
N LEU A 357 -7.12 -18.74 16.86
CA LEU A 357 -8.31 -17.89 16.95
C LEU A 357 -8.32 -16.79 15.88
N ARG A 358 -7.17 -16.24 15.51
CA ARG A 358 -7.07 -15.30 14.39
C ARG A 358 -7.43 -15.93 13.04
N LEU A 359 -7.10 -17.21 12.81
CA LEU A 359 -7.54 -17.95 11.62
C LEU A 359 -9.05 -18.10 11.58
N ALA A 360 -9.65 -18.40 12.74
CA ALA A 360 -11.09 -18.50 12.86
C ALA A 360 -11.78 -17.15 12.67
N ASP A 361 -11.27 -16.07 13.23
CA ASP A 361 -11.77 -14.70 13.01
C ASP A 361 -11.81 -14.36 11.51
N TYR A 362 -10.73 -14.67 10.76
CA TYR A 362 -10.73 -14.46 9.31
C TYR A 362 -11.80 -15.30 8.61
N ALA A 363 -11.91 -16.58 8.93
CA ALA A 363 -12.92 -17.45 8.32
C ALA A 363 -14.35 -16.95 8.60
N ILE A 364 -14.62 -16.53 9.83
CA ILE A 364 -15.91 -15.97 10.25
C ILE A 364 -16.22 -14.68 9.46
N VAL A 365 -15.30 -13.72 9.44
CA VAL A 365 -15.49 -12.45 8.68
C VAL A 365 -15.79 -12.74 7.22
N LYS A 366 -15.01 -13.64 6.60
CA LYS A 366 -15.15 -13.99 5.19
C LYS A 366 -16.45 -14.70 4.85
N GLU A 367 -16.90 -15.63 5.70
CA GLU A 367 -17.98 -16.58 5.37
C GLU A 367 -19.35 -16.20 5.96
N THR A 368 -19.36 -15.32 6.96
CA THR A 368 -20.60 -14.97 7.69
C THR A 368 -21.01 -13.50 7.54
N GLY A 369 -20.17 -12.66 6.92
CA GLY A 369 -20.41 -11.21 6.84
C GLY A 369 -20.23 -10.49 8.18
N TYR A 370 -19.50 -11.09 9.14
CA TYR A 370 -19.14 -10.40 10.37
C TYR A 370 -18.32 -9.14 10.07
N PRO A 371 -18.60 -7.99 10.72
CA PRO A 371 -17.96 -6.73 10.39
C PRO A 371 -16.44 -6.78 10.60
N SER A 372 -15.67 -6.55 9.52
CA SER A 372 -14.21 -6.69 9.54
C SER A 372 -13.51 -5.61 10.39
N TYR A 373 -14.12 -4.44 10.57
CA TYR A 373 -13.60 -3.39 11.45
C TYR A 373 -13.56 -3.81 12.92
N LEU A 374 -14.32 -4.83 13.33
CA LEU A 374 -14.27 -5.45 14.66
C LEU A 374 -13.18 -6.52 14.78
N GLY A 375 -12.60 -6.98 13.67
CA GLY A 375 -11.52 -7.97 13.65
C GLY A 375 -11.95 -9.42 13.80
N GLY A 376 -13.22 -9.67 14.05
CA GLY A 376 -13.80 -10.98 14.34
C GLY A 376 -14.19 -11.15 15.81
N PRO A 377 -15.03 -12.14 16.15
CA PRO A 377 -15.61 -12.24 17.48
C PRO A 377 -14.60 -12.59 18.58
N PHE A 378 -13.50 -13.26 18.28
CA PHE A 378 -12.44 -13.53 19.25
C PHE A 378 -11.62 -12.29 19.54
N SER A 379 -11.28 -11.52 18.52
CA SER A 379 -10.56 -10.25 18.65
C SER A 379 -11.39 -9.17 19.33
N PHE A 380 -12.67 -9.06 18.97
CA PHE A 380 -13.62 -8.12 19.55
C PHE A 380 -13.84 -8.32 21.06
N ALA A 381 -14.05 -9.56 21.48
CA ALA A 381 -14.33 -9.85 22.88
C ALA A 381 -13.12 -9.65 23.82
N VAL A 382 -11.89 -9.54 23.30
CA VAL A 382 -10.70 -9.21 24.12
C VAL A 382 -10.61 -7.71 24.43
N ARG A 383 -11.21 -6.85 23.62
CA ARG A 383 -10.94 -5.41 23.66
C ARG A 383 -12.13 -4.53 24.02
N GLY A 384 -13.37 -5.02 23.85
CA GLY A 384 -14.56 -4.20 24.07
C GLY A 384 -14.64 -2.95 23.15
N PHE A 385 -15.73 -2.23 23.25
CA PHE A 385 -15.79 -0.82 22.83
C PHE A 385 -15.38 -0.01 24.08
N ASP A 386 -14.10 0.32 24.24
CA ASP A 386 -13.64 1.37 25.15
C ASP A 386 -13.58 2.70 24.41
#